data_afbfb53633663c7a5071533f6de0d0df
#
_entry.id   afbfb53633663c7a5071533f6de0d0df
#
_cell.length_a   1.000
_cell.length_b   1.000
_cell.length_c   1.000
_cell.angle_alpha   90.00
_cell.angle_beta   90.00
_cell.angle_gamma   90.00
#
_symmetry.space_group_name_H-M   'P 1'
#
loop_
_entity.id
_entity.type
_entity.pdbx_description
1 polymer ?
#
loop_
_entity_poly.entity_id
_entity_poly.type
_entity_poly.pdbx_seq_one_letter_code
_entity_poly.pdbx_strand_id
1 'polypeptide(L)'
;MRERTVVDESLDYVVVGAGPAGLQLAYFLQRAGLSYLVVEAGSGPGTFFTRFPRHRKMISVNKVHTGWDDPELNLRMDWNSLLSDQEKLLFTPYSDKFWPNADVFVDYLASFVTEFDLKVRYDTRIERIERDGDFVLTASNGDCFRARRVIVATGVSRPYVPKIDGIELAEQYETVSVDPDDFTDQRVLIVGKGNSAYETADNLTERAAVIHVAGPHSQKLAWRTHFVGHLRAINANFLDMYQLKLQNAVLDGAVEKIERDGDGYLVSIRYARRDVLMQSRYDRVIFCTGFRFDASVFAEDCRPALTISDRFPDQTSAWESVNVPDLYFAGTITQGCAISRSPPAPSSTVSAMAYAH
;
A
#
# COMPACT_ATOMS: atom_id res chain seq x y z
N MET A 1 3.76 -22.66 25.82
CA MET A 1 3.43 -23.32 24.55
C MET A 1 1.95 -23.07 24.33
N ARG A 2 1.57 -22.27 23.32
CA ARG A 2 0.15 -22.17 22.91
C ARG A 2 -0.21 -23.50 22.22
N GLU A 3 -1.35 -24.08 22.54
CA GLU A 3 -1.89 -25.25 21.85
C GLU A 3 -2.06 -24.94 20.36
N ARG A 4 -1.64 -25.84 19.49
CA ARG A 4 -1.89 -25.74 18.06
C ARG A 4 -3.40 -25.84 17.85
N THR A 5 -3.98 -24.79 17.26
CA THR A 5 -5.39 -24.85 16.87
C THR A 5 -5.46 -25.42 15.46
N VAL A 6 -5.86 -26.67 15.35
CA VAL A 6 -6.30 -27.24 14.08
C VAL A 6 -7.81 -26.97 13.98
N VAL A 7 -8.22 -26.17 13.02
CA VAL A 7 -9.64 -25.98 12.72
C VAL A 7 -10.02 -27.12 11.76
N ASP A 8 -10.53 -28.21 12.32
CA ASP A 8 -10.94 -29.39 11.54
C ASP A 8 -12.14 -29.11 10.63
N GLU A 9 -12.93 -28.08 10.93
CA GLU A 9 -14.11 -27.72 10.15
C GLU A 9 -13.73 -26.67 9.10
N SER A 10 -14.07 -26.95 7.83
CA SER A 10 -13.79 -26.04 6.73
C SER A 10 -14.71 -24.82 6.79
N LEU A 11 -14.10 -23.64 6.85
CA LEU A 11 -14.81 -22.36 6.78
C LEU A 11 -15.27 -22.07 5.34
N ASP A 12 -16.34 -21.29 5.18
CA ASP A 12 -16.72 -20.79 3.86
C ASP A 12 -15.62 -19.84 3.31
N TYR A 13 -15.04 -19.00 4.19
CA TYR A 13 -14.01 -18.04 3.83
C TYR A 13 -12.93 -17.91 4.91
N VAL A 14 -11.67 -17.82 4.47
CA VAL A 14 -10.58 -17.22 5.24
C VAL A 14 -10.16 -15.94 4.53
N VAL A 15 -10.15 -14.82 5.27
CA VAL A 15 -9.67 -13.53 4.80
C VAL A 15 -8.26 -13.29 5.36
N VAL A 16 -7.27 -13.12 4.50
CA VAL A 16 -5.88 -12.90 4.90
C VAL A 16 -5.58 -11.40 4.90
N GLY A 17 -5.47 -10.82 6.09
CA GLY A 17 -5.20 -9.40 6.34
C GLY A 17 -6.40 -8.65 6.92
N ALA A 18 -6.22 -8.01 8.09
CA ALA A 18 -7.18 -7.16 8.77
C ALA A 18 -6.96 -5.66 8.47
N GLY A 19 -6.62 -5.35 7.23
CA GLY A 19 -6.65 -3.99 6.71
C GLY A 19 -8.10 -3.56 6.37
N PRO A 20 -8.31 -2.32 5.91
CA PRO A 20 -9.65 -1.79 5.59
C PRO A 20 -10.48 -2.72 4.71
N ALA A 21 -9.88 -3.27 3.65
CA ALA A 21 -10.59 -4.16 2.72
C ALA A 21 -11.00 -5.49 3.37
N GLY A 22 -10.11 -6.10 4.17
CA GLY A 22 -10.41 -7.35 4.87
C GLY A 22 -11.51 -7.18 5.91
N LEU A 23 -11.47 -6.09 6.69
CA LEU A 23 -12.49 -5.80 7.69
C LEU A 23 -13.85 -5.47 7.06
N GLN A 24 -13.84 -4.71 5.96
CA GLN A 24 -15.05 -4.41 5.20
C GLN A 24 -15.73 -5.70 4.70
N LEU A 25 -14.94 -6.63 4.15
CA LEU A 25 -15.46 -7.92 3.70
C LEU A 25 -15.94 -8.79 4.86
N ALA A 26 -15.20 -8.82 5.97
CA ALA A 26 -15.60 -9.56 7.18
C ALA A 26 -16.98 -9.12 7.66
N TYR A 27 -17.25 -7.81 7.69
CA TYR A 27 -18.56 -7.28 8.02
C TYR A 27 -19.67 -7.86 7.11
N PHE A 28 -19.48 -7.83 5.80
CA PHE A 28 -20.50 -8.34 4.87
C PHE A 28 -20.62 -9.87 4.90
N LEU A 29 -19.53 -10.61 5.10
CA LEU A 29 -19.59 -12.07 5.29
C LEU A 29 -20.39 -12.43 6.54
N GLN A 30 -20.18 -11.72 7.65
CA GLN A 30 -20.94 -11.87 8.88
C GLN A 30 -22.42 -11.56 8.67
N ARG A 31 -22.74 -10.48 8.00
CA ARG A 31 -24.13 -10.11 7.67
C ARG A 31 -24.83 -11.12 6.77
N ALA A 32 -24.08 -11.78 5.90
CA ALA A 32 -24.59 -12.87 5.04
C ALA A 32 -24.74 -14.20 5.76
N GLY A 33 -24.36 -14.31 7.04
CA GLY A 33 -24.44 -15.56 7.82
C GLY A 33 -23.43 -16.62 7.38
N LEU A 34 -22.35 -16.24 6.68
CA LEU A 34 -21.32 -17.14 6.22
C LEU A 34 -20.28 -17.42 7.32
N SER A 35 -19.74 -18.63 7.35
CA SER A 35 -18.65 -18.96 8.25
C SER A 35 -17.34 -18.37 7.73
N TYR A 36 -16.70 -17.51 8.53
CA TYR A 36 -15.48 -16.84 8.14
C TYR A 36 -14.50 -16.63 9.30
N LEU A 37 -13.25 -16.41 8.96
CA LEU A 37 -12.22 -15.94 9.87
C LEU A 37 -11.30 -14.95 9.14
N VAL A 38 -10.99 -13.82 9.76
CA VAL A 38 -9.91 -12.94 9.33
C VAL A 38 -8.64 -13.32 10.09
N VAL A 39 -7.52 -13.51 9.38
CA VAL A 39 -6.21 -13.76 9.97
C VAL A 39 -5.29 -12.58 9.69
N GLU A 40 -4.66 -12.04 10.74
CA GLU A 40 -3.81 -10.85 10.67
C GLU A 40 -2.43 -11.14 11.25
N ALA A 41 -1.39 -10.74 10.54
CA ALA A 41 -0.01 -10.95 10.95
C ALA A 41 0.43 -10.07 12.12
N GLY A 42 -0.19 -8.91 12.28
CA GLY A 42 0.06 -7.97 13.36
C GLY A 42 -0.79 -8.25 14.60
N SER A 43 -0.48 -7.53 15.68
CA SER A 43 -1.19 -7.60 16.97
C SER A 43 -2.51 -6.83 17.00
N GLY A 44 -2.88 -6.15 15.91
CA GLY A 44 -4.08 -5.35 15.77
C GLY A 44 -4.45 -5.12 14.30
N PRO A 45 -5.60 -4.50 14.02
CA PRO A 45 -6.02 -4.22 12.65
C PRO A 45 -5.18 -3.10 12.03
N GLY A 46 -5.13 -3.08 10.70
CA GLY A 46 -4.48 -2.00 9.96
C GLY A 46 -2.97 -1.93 10.14
N THR A 47 -2.27 -3.05 10.29
CA THR A 47 -0.81 -3.14 10.51
C THR A 47 0.01 -2.31 9.50
N PHE A 48 -0.46 -2.17 8.25
CA PHE A 48 0.17 -1.27 7.28
C PHE A 48 0.23 0.17 7.82
N PHE A 49 -0.86 0.67 8.40
CA PHE A 49 -0.98 2.06 8.87
C PHE A 49 -0.22 2.33 10.18
N THR A 50 0.20 1.30 10.92
CA THR A 50 1.11 1.48 12.06
C THR A 50 2.53 1.84 11.60
N ARG A 51 2.90 1.54 10.35
CA ARG A 51 4.22 1.79 9.77
C ARG A 51 4.22 2.85 8.67
N PHE A 52 3.15 2.92 7.89
CA PHE A 52 3.02 3.77 6.71
C PHE A 52 1.77 4.65 6.74
N PRO A 53 1.79 5.83 6.12
CA PRO A 53 2.96 6.52 5.58
C PRO A 53 4.03 6.75 6.66
N ARG A 54 5.29 6.77 6.30
CA ARG A 54 6.40 6.91 7.27
C ARG A 54 6.31 8.23 8.05
N HIS A 55 5.83 9.29 7.43
CA HIS A 55 5.64 10.61 8.04
C HIS A 55 4.22 10.79 8.63
N ARG A 56 3.49 9.72 8.80
CA ARG A 56 2.19 9.61 9.50
C ARG A 56 1.03 10.40 8.92
N LYS A 57 1.17 11.08 7.79
CA LYS A 57 0.07 11.82 7.14
C LYS A 57 -0.60 10.93 6.07
N MET A 58 -1.90 10.67 6.22
CA MET A 58 -2.66 9.94 5.21
C MET A 58 -2.79 10.75 3.92
N ILE A 59 -2.71 10.05 2.78
CA ILE A 59 -2.87 10.67 1.45
C ILE A 59 -4.33 10.86 1.05
N SER A 60 -5.26 10.21 1.74
CA SER A 60 -6.70 10.37 1.54
C SER A 60 -7.25 11.51 2.41
N VAL A 61 -8.05 12.35 1.77
CA VAL A 61 -8.64 13.53 2.41
C VAL A 61 -9.79 13.12 3.32
N ASN A 62 -9.82 13.65 4.55
CA ASN A 62 -10.98 13.57 5.41
C ASN A 62 -11.97 14.67 5.05
N LYS A 63 -13.11 14.31 4.48
CA LYS A 63 -14.11 15.24 3.99
C LYS A 63 -15.16 15.58 5.04
N VAL A 64 -14.72 16.25 6.11
CA VAL A 64 -15.59 16.68 7.21
C VAL A 64 -16.63 17.69 6.74
N HIS A 65 -16.26 18.58 5.83
CA HIS A 65 -17.14 19.62 5.29
C HIS A 65 -17.38 19.41 3.80
N THR A 66 -18.51 18.80 3.46
CA THR A 66 -18.91 18.55 2.07
C THR A 66 -19.81 19.63 1.49
N GLY A 67 -20.46 20.42 2.35
CA GLY A 67 -21.51 21.38 1.96
C GLY A 67 -22.87 20.73 1.72
N TRP A 68 -23.03 19.46 2.08
CA TRP A 68 -24.26 18.69 1.92
C TRP A 68 -24.69 18.07 3.26
N ASP A 69 -25.99 18.02 3.49
CA ASP A 69 -26.58 17.41 4.70
C ASP A 69 -27.10 15.99 4.45
N ASP A 70 -27.09 15.52 3.19
CA ASP A 70 -27.54 14.18 2.81
C ASP A 70 -26.49 13.13 3.25
N PRO A 71 -26.82 12.19 4.17
CA PRO A 71 -25.87 11.20 4.68
C PRO A 71 -25.34 10.23 3.59
N GLU A 72 -26.22 9.84 2.63
CA GLU A 72 -25.81 8.92 1.58
C GLU A 72 -24.81 9.58 0.62
N LEU A 73 -25.06 10.86 0.28
CA LEU A 73 -24.13 11.63 -0.55
C LEU A 73 -22.79 11.86 0.18
N ASN A 74 -22.82 12.15 1.47
CA ASN A 74 -21.63 12.32 2.29
C ASN A 74 -20.81 11.03 2.37
N LEU A 75 -21.47 9.88 2.57
CA LEU A 75 -20.81 8.59 2.57
C LEU A 75 -20.14 8.26 1.23
N ARG A 76 -20.73 8.63 0.11
CA ARG A 76 -20.13 8.46 -1.23
C ARG A 76 -18.87 9.30 -1.43
N MET A 77 -18.76 10.42 -0.73
CA MET A 77 -17.59 11.29 -0.76
C MET A 77 -16.54 10.90 0.27
N ASP A 78 -16.91 10.12 1.28
CA ASP A 78 -16.01 9.66 2.34
C ASP A 78 -15.19 8.47 1.85
N TRP A 79 -13.87 8.67 1.75
CA TRP A 79 -12.95 7.65 1.28
C TRP A 79 -12.27 6.88 2.41
N ASN A 80 -12.49 7.28 3.64
CA ASN A 80 -11.83 6.68 4.80
C ASN A 80 -12.78 5.78 5.60
N SER A 81 -14.08 6.03 5.56
CA SER A 81 -15.05 5.20 6.28
C SER A 81 -15.25 3.85 5.62
N LEU A 82 -15.30 2.82 6.45
CA LEU A 82 -15.77 1.50 6.04
C LEU A 82 -17.31 1.52 5.96
N LEU A 83 -17.84 0.79 4.98
CA LEU A 83 -19.28 0.69 4.77
C LEU A 83 -19.92 -0.23 5.81
N SER A 84 -20.98 0.25 6.42
CA SER A 84 -21.82 -0.51 7.33
C SER A 84 -23.27 0.00 7.24
N ASP A 85 -24.20 -0.71 7.82
CA ASP A 85 -25.58 -0.26 8.01
C ASP A 85 -25.75 0.64 9.27
N GLN A 86 -24.65 1.05 9.86
CA GLN A 86 -24.63 1.96 11.02
C GLN A 86 -23.88 3.26 10.67
N GLU A 87 -24.61 4.31 10.44
CA GLU A 87 -24.07 5.64 10.12
C GLU A 87 -23.16 6.23 11.22
N LYS A 88 -23.17 5.64 12.42
CA LYS A 88 -22.39 6.12 13.58
C LYS A 88 -20.90 5.80 13.50
N LEU A 89 -20.52 4.84 12.66
CA LEU A 89 -19.14 4.38 12.52
C LEU A 89 -18.46 4.94 11.26
N LEU A 90 -18.63 6.21 11.02
CA LEU A 90 -17.88 6.93 9.99
C LEU A 90 -16.52 7.37 10.54
N PHE A 91 -15.53 7.47 9.65
CA PHE A 91 -14.20 7.95 9.99
C PHE A 91 -14.17 9.47 10.24
N THR A 92 -15.02 10.23 9.55
CA THR A 92 -15.00 11.69 9.61
C THR A 92 -15.01 12.28 11.03
N PRO A 93 -15.72 11.72 12.04
CA PRO A 93 -15.67 12.22 13.42
C PRO A 93 -14.36 11.91 14.15
N TYR A 94 -13.50 11.01 13.65
CA TYR A 94 -12.25 10.65 14.32
C TYR A 94 -11.15 11.71 14.14
N SER A 95 -11.27 12.58 13.15
CA SER A 95 -10.29 13.64 12.92
C SER A 95 -10.93 14.88 12.30
N ASP A 96 -10.57 16.04 12.81
CA ASP A 96 -10.90 17.36 12.24
C ASP A 96 -9.90 17.80 11.15
N LYS A 97 -8.79 17.05 11.00
CA LYS A 97 -7.74 17.40 10.03
C LYS A 97 -8.13 16.97 8.62
N PHE A 98 -7.87 17.86 7.67
CA PHE A 98 -8.06 17.58 6.24
C PHE A 98 -7.20 16.39 5.76
N TRP A 99 -5.96 16.28 6.23
CA TRP A 99 -5.11 15.11 6.12
C TRP A 99 -4.90 14.50 7.50
N PRO A 100 -5.66 13.45 7.84
CA PRO A 100 -5.59 12.84 9.15
C PRO A 100 -4.27 12.10 9.36
N ASN A 101 -3.95 11.85 10.63
CA ASN A 101 -2.84 10.99 11.00
C ASN A 101 -3.23 9.52 10.82
N ALA A 102 -2.30 8.70 10.37
CA ALA A 102 -2.52 7.27 10.16
C ALA A 102 -2.84 6.51 11.47
N ASP A 103 -2.35 6.98 12.62
CA ASP A 103 -2.66 6.35 13.91
C ASP A 103 -4.15 6.46 14.24
N VAL A 104 -4.77 7.60 13.95
CA VAL A 104 -6.22 7.79 14.12
C VAL A 104 -7.02 6.83 13.23
N PHE A 105 -6.49 6.48 12.06
CA PHE A 105 -7.13 5.50 11.20
C PHE A 105 -7.03 4.08 11.77
N VAL A 106 -5.92 3.73 12.42
CA VAL A 106 -5.78 2.46 13.15
C VAL A 106 -6.80 2.37 14.29
N ASP A 107 -6.98 3.46 15.06
CA ASP A 107 -7.99 3.52 16.13
C ASP A 107 -9.41 3.33 15.59
N TYR A 108 -9.73 3.95 14.46
CA TYR A 108 -11.00 3.75 13.77
C TYR A 108 -11.21 2.29 13.35
N LEU A 109 -10.20 1.64 12.76
CA LEU A 109 -10.29 0.23 12.36
C LEU A 109 -10.49 -0.69 13.58
N ALA A 110 -9.83 -0.40 14.71
CA ALA A 110 -10.01 -1.14 15.95
C ALA A 110 -11.44 -0.98 16.50
N SER A 111 -11.98 0.24 16.44
CA SER A 111 -13.37 0.51 16.80
C SER A 111 -14.36 -0.26 15.92
N PHE A 112 -14.08 -0.34 14.61
CA PHE A 112 -14.91 -1.08 13.65
C PHE A 112 -14.95 -2.58 13.97
N VAL A 113 -13.78 -3.18 14.28
CA VAL A 113 -13.73 -4.58 14.70
C VAL A 113 -14.54 -4.83 15.96
N THR A 114 -14.40 -3.95 16.96
CA THR A 114 -15.06 -4.10 18.26
C THR A 114 -16.58 -3.92 18.17
N GLU A 115 -17.03 -2.88 17.47
CA GLU A 115 -18.45 -2.56 17.35
C GLU A 115 -19.24 -3.66 16.64
N PHE A 116 -18.65 -4.29 15.62
CA PHE A 116 -19.31 -5.35 14.86
C PHE A 116 -18.95 -6.76 15.32
N ASP A 117 -18.16 -6.89 16.40
CA ASP A 117 -17.70 -8.19 16.93
C ASP A 117 -17.14 -9.10 15.81
N LEU A 118 -16.27 -8.51 14.97
CA LEU A 118 -15.71 -9.24 13.82
C LEU A 118 -14.74 -10.32 14.27
N LYS A 119 -14.81 -11.48 13.64
CA LYS A 119 -13.95 -12.64 13.93
C LYS A 119 -12.57 -12.43 13.34
N VAL A 120 -11.66 -11.81 14.10
CA VAL A 120 -10.28 -11.54 13.70
C VAL A 120 -9.32 -12.29 14.63
N ARG A 121 -8.36 -12.99 14.04
CA ARG A 121 -7.26 -13.65 14.76
C ARG A 121 -5.96 -12.92 14.46
N TYR A 122 -5.46 -12.21 15.44
CA TYR A 122 -4.21 -11.45 15.39
C TYR A 122 -2.98 -12.33 15.66
N ASP A 123 -1.76 -11.80 15.46
CA ASP A 123 -0.48 -12.49 15.63
C ASP A 123 -0.43 -13.80 14.84
N THR A 124 -1.09 -13.83 13.68
CA THR A 124 -1.29 -15.02 12.86
C THR A 124 -0.85 -14.74 11.42
N ARG A 125 0.48 -14.80 11.21
CA ARG A 125 1.07 -14.61 9.89
C ARG A 125 0.95 -15.89 9.07
N ILE A 126 0.25 -15.85 7.96
CA ILE A 126 0.19 -16.98 7.01
C ILE A 126 1.53 -17.03 6.25
N GLU A 127 2.17 -18.19 6.29
CA GLU A 127 3.43 -18.48 5.61
C GLU A 127 3.25 -19.38 4.38
N ARG A 128 2.18 -20.19 4.39
CA ARG A 128 1.90 -21.09 3.29
C ARG A 128 0.41 -21.24 3.04
N ILE A 129 0.04 -21.20 1.78
CA ILE A 129 -1.30 -21.51 1.27
C ILE A 129 -1.13 -22.60 0.22
N GLU A 130 -1.84 -23.69 0.40
CA GLU A 130 -1.84 -24.85 -0.51
C GLU A 130 -3.28 -25.37 -0.71
N ARG A 131 -3.50 -26.26 -1.65
CA ARG A 131 -4.81 -26.80 -1.96
C ARG A 131 -4.81 -28.32 -1.78
N ASP A 132 -5.73 -28.79 -0.93
CA ASP A 132 -6.01 -30.21 -0.72
C ASP A 132 -7.55 -30.37 -0.67
N GLY A 133 -8.15 -30.35 -1.87
CA GLY A 133 -9.59 -30.14 -2.02
C GLY A 133 -9.94 -28.69 -1.72
N ASP A 134 -10.05 -28.35 -0.44
CA ASP A 134 -10.15 -26.98 0.08
C ASP A 134 -8.76 -26.32 0.17
N PHE A 135 -8.74 -25.02 0.44
CA PHE A 135 -7.50 -24.33 0.79
C PHE A 135 -7.07 -24.69 2.21
N VAL A 136 -5.76 -24.91 2.37
CA VAL A 136 -5.10 -25.10 3.66
C VAL A 136 -4.12 -23.96 3.87
N LEU A 137 -4.31 -23.21 4.96
CA LEU A 137 -3.46 -22.06 5.30
C LEU A 137 -2.67 -22.39 6.57
N THR A 138 -1.35 -22.37 6.48
CA THR A 138 -0.45 -22.61 7.62
C THR A 138 0.16 -21.29 8.07
N ALA A 139 0.03 -21.01 9.35
CA ALA A 139 0.57 -19.83 10.00
C ALA A 139 1.93 -20.11 10.67
N SER A 140 2.73 -19.05 10.85
CA SER A 140 4.06 -19.09 11.49
C SER A 140 4.05 -19.62 12.93
N ASN A 141 2.92 -19.47 13.62
CA ASN A 141 2.73 -20.00 14.99
C ASN A 141 2.33 -21.48 15.01
N GLY A 142 2.20 -22.10 13.83
CA GLY A 142 1.83 -23.50 13.65
C GLY A 142 0.31 -23.76 13.59
N ASP A 143 -0.53 -22.73 13.67
CA ASP A 143 -1.97 -22.85 13.43
C ASP A 143 -2.23 -23.21 11.96
N CYS A 144 -3.30 -24.01 11.75
CA CYS A 144 -3.74 -24.44 10.43
C CYS A 144 -5.23 -24.17 10.26
N PHE A 145 -5.61 -23.60 9.11
CA PHE A 145 -7.00 -23.28 8.78
C PHE A 145 -7.39 -23.93 7.46
N ARG A 146 -8.62 -24.43 7.39
CA ARG A 146 -9.21 -24.93 6.14
C ARG A 146 -10.34 -24.00 5.70
N ALA A 147 -10.40 -23.70 4.41
CA ALA A 147 -11.46 -22.86 3.85
C ALA A 147 -11.79 -23.26 2.42
N ARG A 148 -13.07 -23.20 2.07
CA ARG A 148 -13.54 -23.37 0.69
C ARG A 148 -13.01 -22.28 -0.22
N ARG A 149 -12.94 -21.04 0.32
CA ARG A 149 -12.50 -19.84 -0.41
C ARG A 149 -11.53 -19.04 0.42
N VAL A 150 -10.57 -18.44 -0.28
CA VAL A 150 -9.59 -17.52 0.33
C VAL A 150 -9.73 -16.15 -0.29
N ILE A 151 -9.80 -15.12 0.55
CA ILE A 151 -9.74 -13.72 0.13
C ILE A 151 -8.42 -13.12 0.62
N VAL A 152 -7.57 -12.72 -0.32
CA VAL A 152 -6.30 -12.07 0.00
C VAL A 152 -6.51 -10.57 0.07
N ALA A 153 -6.34 -10.01 1.27
CA ALA A 153 -6.50 -8.58 1.56
C ALA A 153 -5.22 -7.96 2.18
N THR A 154 -4.05 -8.55 1.85
CA THR A 154 -2.74 -8.18 2.42
C THR A 154 -2.17 -6.86 1.88
N GLY A 155 -2.81 -6.28 0.87
CA GLY A 155 -2.27 -5.15 0.15
C GLY A 155 -0.99 -5.49 -0.61
N VAL A 156 -0.28 -4.47 -1.08
CA VAL A 156 1.06 -4.60 -1.68
C VAL A 156 2.10 -4.61 -0.57
N SER A 157 2.46 -5.78 -0.08
CA SER A 157 3.23 -5.96 1.15
C SER A 157 4.74 -6.13 0.93
N ARG A 158 5.16 -6.43 -0.30
CA ARG A 158 6.57 -6.68 -0.60
C ARG A 158 7.22 -5.47 -1.27
N PRO A 159 8.33 -4.91 -0.74
CA PRO A 159 9.08 -3.84 -1.41
C PRO A 159 9.50 -4.26 -2.82
N TYR A 160 9.39 -3.35 -3.75
CA TYR A 160 9.96 -3.52 -5.07
C TYR A 160 11.40 -3.01 -5.09
N VAL A 161 12.34 -3.92 -5.18
CA VAL A 161 13.76 -3.61 -5.31
C VAL A 161 14.14 -3.84 -6.78
N PRO A 162 14.42 -2.79 -7.57
CA PRO A 162 14.84 -2.92 -8.97
C PRO A 162 16.22 -3.56 -9.06
N LYS A 163 16.52 -4.15 -10.22
CA LYS A 163 17.84 -4.70 -10.51
C LYS A 163 18.75 -3.55 -10.96
N ILE A 164 19.54 -3.04 -10.04
CA ILE A 164 20.50 -1.94 -10.26
C ILE A 164 21.81 -2.37 -9.62
N ASP A 165 22.92 -2.19 -10.30
CA ASP A 165 24.26 -2.51 -9.80
C ASP A 165 24.59 -1.62 -8.60
N GLY A 166 24.94 -2.23 -7.46
CA GLY A 166 25.26 -1.52 -6.22
C GLY A 166 24.03 -1.07 -5.39
N ILE A 167 22.83 -1.60 -5.67
CA ILE A 167 21.60 -1.22 -4.95
C ILE A 167 21.68 -1.53 -3.44
N GLU A 168 22.44 -2.53 -3.05
CA GLU A 168 22.69 -2.91 -1.66
C GLU A 168 23.43 -1.83 -0.85
N LEU A 169 24.05 -0.86 -1.52
CA LEU A 169 24.71 0.28 -0.91
C LEU A 169 23.72 1.38 -0.47
N ALA A 170 22.51 1.36 -1.01
CA ALA A 170 21.50 2.39 -0.80
C ALA A 170 20.52 2.01 0.31
N GLU A 171 19.90 3.03 0.88
CA GLU A 171 18.89 2.89 1.91
C GLU A 171 17.51 2.61 1.30
N GLN A 172 16.67 1.91 2.05
CA GLN A 172 15.31 1.60 1.64
C GLN A 172 14.32 2.50 2.38
N TYR A 173 13.26 2.94 1.71
CA TYR A 173 12.19 3.76 2.29
C TYR A 173 11.65 3.22 3.61
N GLU A 174 11.59 1.90 3.76
CA GLU A 174 11.02 1.26 4.97
C GLU A 174 11.88 1.44 6.21
N THR A 175 13.19 1.65 6.06
CA THR A 175 14.17 1.65 7.15
C THR A 175 14.96 2.94 7.28
N VAL A 176 14.97 3.79 6.25
CA VAL A 176 15.67 5.07 6.29
C VAL A 176 15.16 5.94 7.44
N SER A 177 16.01 6.78 8.01
CA SER A 177 15.59 7.72 9.05
C SER A 177 14.48 8.66 8.55
N VAL A 178 13.53 8.96 9.41
CA VAL A 178 12.49 10.00 9.19
C VAL A 178 12.84 11.32 9.88
N ASP A 179 13.91 11.34 10.65
CA ASP A 179 14.43 12.56 11.26
C ASP A 179 15.20 13.38 10.21
N PRO A 180 14.74 14.57 9.84
CA PRO A 180 15.41 15.38 8.84
C PRO A 180 16.81 15.87 9.29
N ASP A 181 17.07 15.93 10.59
CA ASP A 181 18.36 16.38 11.11
C ASP A 181 19.50 15.42 10.76
N ASP A 182 19.20 14.13 10.55
CA ASP A 182 20.18 13.13 10.08
C ASP A 182 20.68 13.40 8.64
N PHE A 183 20.07 14.35 7.94
CA PHE A 183 20.39 14.71 6.55
C PHE A 183 20.92 16.14 6.39
N THR A 184 21.24 16.77 7.51
CA THR A 184 21.73 18.17 7.52
C THR A 184 22.95 18.33 6.62
N ASP A 185 22.90 19.33 5.72
CA ASP A 185 23.95 19.68 4.76
C ASP A 185 24.32 18.59 3.74
N GLN A 186 23.54 17.51 3.64
CA GLN A 186 23.81 16.38 2.73
C GLN A 186 23.18 16.57 1.34
N ARG A 187 23.81 15.92 0.36
CA ARG A 187 23.29 15.76 -1.02
C ARG A 187 22.55 14.43 -1.08
N VAL A 188 21.23 14.47 -1.19
CA VAL A 188 20.37 13.30 -1.13
C VAL A 188 19.79 12.99 -2.51
N LEU A 189 19.92 11.73 -2.96
CA LEU A 189 19.20 11.20 -4.11
C LEU A 189 18.06 10.31 -3.62
N ILE A 190 16.84 10.61 -4.05
CA ILE A 190 15.65 9.80 -3.80
C ILE A 190 15.25 9.13 -5.12
N VAL A 191 15.25 7.80 -5.17
CA VAL A 191 14.93 7.01 -6.37
C VAL A 191 13.47 6.53 -6.29
N GLY A 192 12.64 7.05 -7.18
CA GLY A 192 11.20 6.84 -7.25
C GLY A 192 10.48 8.17 -7.42
N LYS A 193 9.25 8.13 -7.97
CA LYS A 193 8.41 9.33 -8.20
C LYS A 193 6.97 9.13 -7.72
N GLY A 194 6.78 8.25 -6.73
CA GLY A 194 5.50 8.04 -6.04
C GLY A 194 5.37 8.91 -4.80
N ASN A 195 4.28 8.69 -4.05
CA ASN A 195 4.00 9.44 -2.83
C ASN A 195 5.13 9.30 -1.78
N SER A 196 5.68 8.09 -1.59
CA SER A 196 6.77 7.86 -0.63
C SER A 196 8.04 8.67 -0.96
N ALA A 197 8.36 8.82 -2.25
CA ALA A 197 9.53 9.61 -2.66
C ALA A 197 9.35 11.09 -2.35
N TYR A 198 8.16 11.62 -2.63
CA TYR A 198 7.91 13.05 -2.44
C TYR A 198 7.61 13.42 -1.00
N GLU A 199 7.01 12.54 -0.19
CA GLU A 199 6.88 12.80 1.24
C GLU A 199 8.25 12.83 1.93
N THR A 200 9.19 11.95 1.51
CA THR A 200 10.56 11.96 1.99
C THR A 200 11.28 13.23 1.54
N ALA A 201 11.16 13.61 0.26
CA ALA A 201 11.78 14.83 -0.26
C ALA A 201 11.28 16.08 0.47
N ASP A 202 9.97 16.17 0.70
CA ASP A 202 9.35 17.30 1.40
C ASP A 202 9.85 17.41 2.84
N ASN A 203 9.95 16.27 3.54
CA ASN A 203 10.45 16.21 4.92
C ASN A 203 11.91 16.70 5.03
N LEU A 204 12.73 16.47 4.00
CA LEU A 204 14.15 16.83 4.01
C LEU A 204 14.44 18.27 3.55
N THR A 205 13.43 18.98 3.04
CA THR A 205 13.61 20.27 2.32
C THR A 205 14.32 21.33 3.15
N GLU A 206 14.10 21.38 4.45
CA GLU A 206 14.68 22.40 5.32
C GLU A 206 16.11 22.07 5.82
N ARG A 207 16.56 20.82 5.67
CA ARG A 207 17.82 20.32 6.24
C ARG A 207 18.85 19.92 5.19
N ALA A 208 18.43 19.19 4.18
CA ALA A 208 19.35 18.73 3.14
C ALA A 208 19.85 19.88 2.26
N ALA A 209 21.13 19.84 1.91
CA ALA A 209 21.73 20.83 1.02
C ALA A 209 21.19 20.69 -0.42
N VAL A 210 21.03 19.45 -0.89
CA VAL A 210 20.53 19.14 -2.24
C VAL A 210 19.60 17.93 -2.16
N ILE A 211 18.44 18.01 -2.82
CA ILE A 211 17.52 16.89 -2.98
C ILE A 211 17.25 16.69 -4.46
N HIS A 212 17.66 15.54 -4.99
CA HIS A 212 17.27 15.09 -6.33
C HIS A 212 16.29 13.92 -6.23
N VAL A 213 15.16 14.01 -6.94
CA VAL A 213 14.18 12.95 -7.07
C VAL A 213 14.27 12.37 -8.48
N ALA A 214 14.67 11.12 -8.62
CA ALA A 214 14.91 10.47 -9.92
C ALA A 214 13.98 9.32 -10.21
N GLY A 215 13.58 9.19 -11.46
CA GLY A 215 12.82 8.04 -11.97
C GLY A 215 12.69 8.09 -13.49
N PRO A 216 12.46 6.92 -14.15
CA PRO A 216 12.57 6.78 -15.61
C PRO A 216 11.50 7.55 -16.39
N HIS A 217 10.39 7.93 -15.74
CA HIS A 217 9.26 8.58 -16.40
C HIS A 217 9.01 9.97 -15.83
N SER A 218 8.37 10.83 -16.65
CA SER A 218 7.90 12.14 -16.19
C SER A 218 6.87 12.00 -15.07
N GLN A 219 6.82 13.00 -14.18
CA GLN A 219 5.92 13.02 -13.04
C GLN A 219 4.46 12.92 -13.45
N LYS A 220 3.72 12.04 -12.79
CA LYS A 220 2.28 11.85 -12.98
C LYS A 220 1.53 12.25 -11.72
N LEU A 221 0.48 13.04 -11.90
CA LEU A 221 -0.37 13.53 -10.82
C LEU A 221 -1.71 12.77 -10.82
N ALA A 222 -2.14 12.31 -9.65
CA ALA A 222 -3.34 11.49 -9.51
C ALA A 222 -4.61 12.19 -10.01
N TRP A 223 -4.74 13.50 -9.81
CA TRP A 223 -5.90 14.28 -10.27
C TRP A 223 -6.04 14.32 -11.81
N ARG A 224 -4.92 14.16 -12.56
CA ARG A 224 -4.95 14.11 -14.03
C ARG A 224 -5.18 12.72 -14.57
N THR A 225 -4.58 11.72 -13.92
CA THR A 225 -4.55 10.34 -14.42
C THR A 225 -5.65 9.48 -13.84
N HIS A 226 -6.30 9.94 -12.77
CA HIS A 226 -7.26 9.19 -11.97
C HIS A 226 -6.71 7.85 -11.42
N PHE A 227 -5.37 7.72 -11.38
CA PHE A 227 -4.69 6.56 -10.80
C PHE A 227 -4.12 6.92 -9.44
N VAL A 228 -4.61 6.24 -8.41
CA VAL A 228 -4.31 6.54 -7.00
C VAL A 228 -2.85 6.33 -6.60
N GLY A 229 -2.12 5.47 -7.33
CA GLY A 229 -0.67 5.26 -7.12
C GLY A 229 0.21 6.42 -7.59
N HIS A 230 -0.36 7.39 -8.33
CA HIS A 230 0.36 8.60 -8.73
C HIS A 230 0.36 9.64 -7.62
N LEU A 231 1.19 10.67 -7.78
CA LEU A 231 1.42 11.69 -6.76
C LEU A 231 0.11 12.40 -6.37
N ARG A 232 -0.16 12.42 -5.07
CA ARG A 232 -1.32 13.08 -4.45
C ARG A 232 -0.96 14.48 -3.98
N ALA A 233 -1.97 15.31 -3.81
CA ALA A 233 -1.81 16.73 -3.47
C ALA A 233 -0.98 16.97 -2.21
N ILE A 234 -1.16 16.16 -1.17
CA ILE A 234 -0.44 16.29 0.09
C ILE A 234 1.09 16.20 -0.07
N ASN A 235 1.55 15.41 -1.04
CA ASN A 235 2.98 15.18 -1.29
C ASN A 235 3.49 15.99 -2.50
N ALA A 236 2.72 16.96 -3.01
CA ALA A 236 3.10 17.74 -4.19
C ALA A 236 3.94 18.98 -3.86
N ASN A 237 4.14 19.30 -2.58
CA ASN A 237 4.84 20.52 -2.16
C ASN A 237 6.26 20.61 -2.72
N PHE A 238 7.06 19.55 -2.59
CA PHE A 238 8.40 19.51 -3.18
C PHE A 238 8.38 19.72 -4.70
N LEU A 239 7.38 19.19 -5.41
CA LEU A 239 7.27 19.34 -6.86
C LEU A 239 7.06 20.80 -7.27
N ASP A 240 6.33 21.56 -6.48
CA ASP A 240 6.14 23.00 -6.69
C ASP A 240 7.39 23.80 -6.32
N MET A 241 8.03 23.45 -5.21
CA MET A 241 9.13 24.20 -4.62
C MET A 241 10.49 23.96 -5.27
N TYR A 242 10.77 22.82 -5.91
CA TYR A 242 12.11 22.48 -6.36
C TYR A 242 12.69 23.51 -7.35
N GLN A 243 11.84 24.18 -8.12
CA GLN A 243 12.25 25.23 -9.05
C GLN A 243 12.71 26.51 -8.33
N LEU A 244 12.24 26.74 -7.12
CA LEU A 244 12.59 27.91 -6.31
C LEU A 244 13.93 27.71 -5.57
N LYS A 245 14.29 26.45 -5.34
CA LYS A 245 15.55 26.05 -4.72
C LYS A 245 16.42 25.39 -5.78
N LEU A 246 17.25 26.20 -6.45
CA LEU A 246 17.99 25.85 -7.68
C LEU A 246 18.84 24.57 -7.58
N GLN A 247 19.31 24.20 -6.39
CA GLN A 247 20.07 22.99 -6.17
C GLN A 247 19.20 21.70 -6.14
N ASN A 248 17.89 21.84 -6.02
CA ASN A 248 16.98 20.70 -6.04
C ASN A 248 16.52 20.41 -7.47
N ALA A 249 16.20 19.15 -7.77
CA ALA A 249 15.73 18.75 -9.09
C ALA A 249 14.85 17.50 -9.09
N VAL A 250 13.96 17.43 -10.09
CA VAL A 250 13.21 16.22 -10.45
C VAL A 250 13.75 15.73 -11.79
N LEU A 251 14.38 14.56 -11.76
CA LEU A 251 15.13 13.99 -12.89
C LEU A 251 14.32 12.90 -13.60
N ASP A 252 14.09 13.09 -14.93
CA ASP A 252 13.52 12.05 -15.79
C ASP A 252 14.65 11.12 -16.25
N GLY A 253 15.11 10.26 -15.35
CA GLY A 253 16.23 9.37 -15.59
C GLY A 253 16.18 8.09 -14.75
N ALA A 254 16.70 7.00 -15.32
CA ALA A 254 16.84 5.73 -14.63
C ALA A 254 18.21 5.63 -13.97
N VAL A 255 18.26 5.26 -12.70
CA VAL A 255 19.50 4.91 -12.02
C VAL A 255 19.95 3.54 -12.54
N GLU A 256 21.19 3.46 -13.05
CA GLU A 256 21.76 2.22 -13.60
C GLU A 256 22.81 1.61 -12.66
N LYS A 257 23.56 2.44 -11.95
CA LYS A 257 24.67 1.99 -11.09
C LYS A 257 24.88 2.91 -9.91
N ILE A 258 25.26 2.33 -8.78
CA ILE A 258 25.69 3.01 -7.56
C ILE A 258 27.05 2.46 -7.16
N GLU A 259 28.01 3.33 -6.92
CA GLU A 259 29.37 2.97 -6.53
C GLU A 259 29.78 3.76 -5.29
N ARG A 260 30.61 3.17 -4.42
CA ARG A 260 31.23 3.92 -3.33
C ARG A 260 32.21 4.94 -3.90
N ASP A 261 32.16 6.18 -3.37
CA ASP A 261 33.09 7.25 -3.70
C ASP A 261 33.45 8.04 -2.44
N GLY A 262 34.52 7.61 -1.78
CA GLY A 262 34.88 8.09 -0.45
C GLY A 262 33.78 7.76 0.57
N ASP A 263 33.32 8.78 1.29
CA ASP A 263 32.24 8.65 2.28
C ASP A 263 30.84 8.67 1.66
N GLY A 264 30.75 8.96 0.35
CA GLY A 264 29.48 9.04 -0.39
C GLY A 264 29.36 8.00 -1.51
N TYR A 265 28.58 8.38 -2.52
CA TYR A 265 28.23 7.52 -3.64
C TYR A 265 28.34 8.27 -4.96
N LEU A 266 28.93 7.64 -5.97
CA LEU A 266 28.84 8.03 -7.36
C LEU A 266 27.67 7.28 -8.00
N VAL A 267 26.67 8.01 -8.51
CA VAL A 267 25.47 7.41 -9.10
C VAL A 267 25.40 7.73 -10.58
N SER A 268 25.25 6.68 -11.39
CA SER A 268 25.06 6.77 -12.84
C SER A 268 23.57 6.79 -13.17
N ILE A 269 23.12 7.85 -13.83
CA ILE A 269 21.72 8.09 -14.20
C ILE A 269 21.62 8.25 -15.71
N ARG A 270 20.81 7.42 -16.37
CA ARG A 270 20.53 7.54 -17.82
C ARG A 270 19.25 8.34 -18.04
N TYR A 271 19.38 9.46 -18.71
CA TYR A 271 18.26 10.34 -19.05
C TYR A 271 17.50 9.84 -20.28
N ALA A 272 16.21 9.55 -20.09
CA ALA A 272 15.36 8.90 -21.11
C ALA A 272 15.23 9.72 -22.42
N ARG A 273 15.18 11.05 -22.33
CA ARG A 273 14.94 11.91 -23.52
C ARG A 273 16.14 12.04 -24.46
N ARG A 274 17.35 11.91 -23.95
CA ARG A 274 18.60 12.18 -24.70
C ARG A 274 19.53 10.98 -24.77
N ASP A 275 19.17 9.90 -24.10
CA ASP A 275 20.03 8.70 -23.92
C ASP A 275 21.45 9.08 -23.44
N VAL A 276 21.52 10.04 -22.54
CA VAL A 276 22.79 10.52 -21.96
C VAL A 276 22.97 9.90 -20.60
N LEU A 277 24.11 9.26 -20.37
CA LEU A 277 24.53 8.82 -19.05
C LEU A 277 25.25 9.98 -18.35
N MET A 278 24.73 10.35 -17.20
CA MET A 278 25.38 11.33 -16.31
C MET A 278 25.75 10.67 -15.00
N GLN A 279 26.85 11.09 -14.42
CA GLN A 279 27.29 10.70 -13.10
C GLN A 279 27.20 11.89 -12.13
N SER A 280 26.66 11.63 -10.94
CA SER A 280 26.56 12.64 -9.90
C SER A 280 26.92 12.04 -8.56
N ARG A 281 27.54 12.84 -7.69
CA ARG A 281 27.92 12.43 -6.35
C ARG A 281 26.83 12.79 -5.35
N TYR A 282 26.52 11.87 -4.44
CA TYR A 282 25.58 12.01 -3.35
C TYR A 282 26.15 11.48 -2.04
N ASP A 283 25.70 12.06 -0.92
CA ASP A 283 26.05 11.57 0.41
C ASP A 283 25.09 10.45 0.83
N ARG A 284 23.84 10.50 0.37
CA ARG A 284 22.80 9.50 0.66
C ARG A 284 22.02 9.15 -0.60
N VAL A 285 21.64 7.87 -0.70
CA VAL A 285 20.77 7.36 -1.76
C VAL A 285 19.64 6.55 -1.13
N ILE A 286 18.38 6.94 -1.39
CA ILE A 286 17.18 6.36 -0.79
C ILE A 286 16.28 5.80 -1.88
N PHE A 287 15.91 4.52 -1.78
CA PHE A 287 14.98 3.89 -2.73
C PHE A 287 13.54 3.95 -2.22
N CYS A 288 12.68 4.65 -2.98
CA CYS A 288 11.23 4.80 -2.78
C CYS A 288 10.48 4.23 -4.00
N THR A 289 10.82 3.02 -4.42
CA THR A 289 10.35 2.42 -5.68
C THR A 289 9.01 1.70 -5.56
N GLY A 290 8.40 1.76 -4.38
CA GLY A 290 7.07 1.23 -4.10
C GLY A 290 7.07 -0.25 -3.77
N PHE A 291 5.89 -0.84 -3.84
CA PHE A 291 5.61 -2.19 -3.35
C PHE A 291 4.92 -3.02 -4.43
N ARG A 292 4.91 -4.34 -4.24
CA ARG A 292 4.21 -5.30 -5.07
C ARG A 292 3.52 -6.37 -4.22
N PHE A 293 2.62 -7.10 -4.83
CA PHE A 293 1.99 -8.27 -4.25
C PHE A 293 3.03 -9.36 -3.96
N ASP A 294 2.88 -10.03 -2.82
CA ASP A 294 3.73 -11.16 -2.46
C ASP A 294 3.02 -12.48 -2.73
N ALA A 295 3.41 -13.16 -3.81
CA ALA A 295 2.90 -14.48 -4.18
C ALA A 295 3.73 -15.63 -3.58
N SER A 296 4.75 -15.35 -2.78
CA SER A 296 5.67 -16.40 -2.26
C SER A 296 5.02 -17.31 -1.24
N VAL A 297 3.93 -16.87 -0.61
CA VAL A 297 3.17 -17.65 0.37
C VAL A 297 2.36 -18.79 -0.27
N PHE A 298 2.15 -18.77 -1.59
CA PHE A 298 1.38 -19.77 -2.30
C PHE A 298 2.25 -20.95 -2.73
N ALA A 299 1.79 -22.16 -2.47
CA ALA A 299 2.34 -23.37 -3.08
C ALA A 299 2.14 -23.33 -4.61
N GLU A 300 2.89 -24.14 -5.34
CA GLU A 300 2.91 -24.09 -6.81
C GLU A 300 1.54 -24.41 -7.43
N ASP A 301 0.81 -25.32 -6.82
CA ASP A 301 -0.52 -25.81 -7.25
C ASP A 301 -1.64 -24.76 -7.13
N CYS A 302 -1.47 -23.76 -6.27
CA CYS A 302 -2.46 -22.68 -6.07
C CYS A 302 -1.87 -21.26 -6.16
N ARG A 303 -0.70 -21.14 -6.80
CA ARG A 303 -0.07 -19.82 -7.00
C ARG A 303 -0.81 -19.00 -8.06
N PRO A 304 -1.29 -17.80 -7.71
CA PRO A 304 -1.98 -16.96 -8.67
C PRO A 304 -1.03 -16.43 -9.74
N ALA A 305 -1.53 -16.32 -10.96
CA ALA A 305 -0.85 -15.61 -12.03
C ALA A 305 -0.71 -14.13 -11.68
N LEU A 306 0.38 -13.51 -12.14
CA LEU A 306 0.62 -12.09 -11.95
C LEU A 306 0.43 -11.33 -13.27
N THR A 307 0.11 -10.05 -13.18
CA THR A 307 0.06 -9.15 -14.33
C THR A 307 1.43 -9.00 -14.99
N ILE A 308 1.48 -8.48 -16.21
CA ILE A 308 2.73 -8.31 -17.00
C ILE A 308 3.83 -7.56 -16.20
N SER A 309 3.45 -6.68 -15.27
CA SER A 309 4.39 -5.93 -14.44
C SER A 309 4.89 -6.71 -13.20
N ASP A 310 4.43 -7.93 -12.98
CA ASP A 310 4.66 -8.73 -11.75
C ASP A 310 4.31 -7.99 -10.44
N ARG A 311 3.49 -6.95 -10.56
CA ARG A 311 3.17 -6.08 -9.41
C ARG A 311 1.90 -6.48 -8.70
N PHE A 312 0.91 -6.96 -9.44
CA PHE A 312 -0.42 -7.30 -8.95
C PHE A 312 -0.83 -8.70 -9.39
N PRO A 313 -1.71 -9.39 -8.67
CA PRO A 313 -2.32 -10.62 -9.16
C PRO A 313 -3.19 -10.35 -10.38
N ASP A 314 -3.18 -11.29 -11.34
CA ASP A 314 -4.10 -11.25 -12.47
C ASP A 314 -5.46 -11.83 -12.05
N GLN A 315 -6.55 -11.09 -12.36
CA GLN A 315 -7.86 -11.36 -11.81
C GLN A 315 -8.98 -11.03 -12.77
N THR A 316 -10.09 -11.73 -12.60
CA THR A 316 -11.32 -11.53 -13.33
C THR A 316 -12.04 -10.23 -12.90
N SER A 317 -13.15 -9.91 -13.57
CA SER A 317 -14.02 -8.81 -13.19
C SER A 317 -14.74 -9.02 -11.83
N ALA A 318 -14.72 -10.25 -11.31
CA ALA A 318 -15.24 -10.59 -10.00
C ALA A 318 -14.14 -10.65 -8.92
N TRP A 319 -12.93 -10.14 -9.22
CA TRP A 319 -11.74 -10.16 -8.35
C TRP A 319 -11.25 -11.57 -7.98
N GLU A 320 -11.67 -12.58 -8.70
CA GLU A 320 -11.18 -13.94 -8.59
C GLU A 320 -9.90 -14.11 -9.41
N SER A 321 -8.96 -14.94 -8.94
CA SER A 321 -7.76 -15.31 -9.70
C SER A 321 -8.12 -15.91 -11.07
N VAL A 322 -7.41 -15.52 -12.12
CA VAL A 322 -7.66 -16.05 -13.48
C VAL A 322 -7.32 -17.54 -13.63
N ASN A 323 -6.48 -18.08 -12.74
CA ASN A 323 -5.97 -19.45 -12.83
C ASN A 323 -6.22 -20.31 -11.58
N VAL A 324 -6.67 -19.70 -10.47
CA VAL A 324 -6.94 -20.43 -9.22
C VAL A 324 -8.39 -20.16 -8.81
N PRO A 325 -9.33 -21.10 -9.06
CA PRO A 325 -10.70 -20.93 -8.64
C PRO A 325 -10.85 -20.79 -7.11
N ASP A 326 -11.84 -20.01 -6.66
CA ASP A 326 -12.13 -19.74 -5.25
C ASP A 326 -11.05 -18.93 -4.50
N LEU A 327 -10.04 -18.42 -5.21
CA LEU A 327 -9.06 -17.46 -4.68
C LEU A 327 -9.42 -16.05 -5.15
N TYR A 328 -9.70 -15.16 -4.19
CA TYR A 328 -10.14 -13.78 -4.45
C TYR A 328 -9.15 -12.77 -3.90
N PHE A 329 -9.20 -11.56 -4.44
CA PHE A 329 -8.36 -10.44 -4.02
C PHE A 329 -9.19 -9.23 -3.60
N ALA A 330 -8.70 -8.49 -2.61
CA ALA A 330 -9.38 -7.29 -2.12
C ALA A 330 -8.38 -6.16 -1.79
N GLY A 331 -8.85 -4.92 -1.89
CA GLY A 331 -8.08 -3.72 -1.58
C GLY A 331 -7.10 -3.32 -2.68
N THR A 332 -5.95 -2.76 -2.31
CA THR A 332 -4.99 -2.17 -3.25
C THR A 332 -4.40 -3.15 -4.28
N ILE A 333 -4.40 -4.43 -3.98
CA ILE A 333 -3.92 -5.47 -4.92
C ILE A 333 -4.86 -5.68 -6.11
N THR A 334 -6.09 -5.15 -6.07
CA THR A 334 -7.03 -5.23 -7.19
C THR A 334 -6.76 -4.20 -8.30
N GLN A 335 -5.80 -3.28 -8.13
CA GLN A 335 -5.46 -2.25 -9.12
C GLN A 335 -4.93 -2.79 -10.45
N GLY A 336 -4.52 -4.04 -10.50
CA GLY A 336 -4.08 -4.72 -11.72
C GLY A 336 -5.20 -5.23 -12.63
N CYS A 337 -6.46 -5.19 -12.17
CA CYS A 337 -7.60 -5.70 -12.93
C CYS A 337 -7.78 -4.96 -14.26
N ALA A 338 -8.09 -5.68 -15.33
CA ALA A 338 -8.34 -5.13 -16.66
C ALA A 338 -9.47 -4.09 -16.67
N ILE A 339 -10.39 -4.17 -15.71
CA ILE A 339 -11.50 -3.20 -15.54
C ILE A 339 -10.98 -1.82 -15.10
N SER A 340 -9.90 -1.75 -14.34
CA SER A 340 -9.29 -0.48 -13.95
C SER A 340 -8.73 0.33 -15.12
N ARG A 341 -8.66 -0.27 -16.32
CA ARG A 341 -8.25 0.39 -17.58
C ARG A 341 -9.41 1.03 -18.34
N SER A 342 -10.64 0.74 -17.96
CA SER A 342 -11.84 1.41 -18.50
C SER A 342 -12.22 2.59 -17.59
N PRO A 343 -12.77 3.70 -18.11
CA PRO A 343 -13.31 4.75 -17.26
C PRO A 343 -14.36 4.11 -16.34
N PRO A 344 -14.46 4.54 -15.08
CA PRO A 344 -15.35 3.92 -14.10
C PRO A 344 -16.79 3.96 -14.64
N ALA A 345 -17.40 2.80 -14.77
CA ALA A 345 -18.84 2.71 -14.88
C ALA A 345 -19.45 3.32 -13.60
N PRO A 346 -20.51 4.10 -13.70
CA PRO A 346 -21.13 4.69 -12.52
C PRO A 346 -21.62 3.60 -11.57
N SER A 347 -21.16 3.66 -10.33
CA SER A 347 -21.65 2.94 -9.16
C SER A 347 -21.55 1.40 -9.14
N SER A 348 -20.41 0.91 -8.63
CA SER A 348 -20.46 -0.17 -7.66
C SER A 348 -19.58 0.21 -6.48
N THR A 349 -20.13 0.19 -5.30
CA THR A 349 -19.57 0.68 -4.03
C THR A 349 -18.25 -0.01 -3.65
N VAL A 350 -17.99 -1.19 -4.21
CA VAL A 350 -16.76 -1.97 -4.01
C VAL A 350 -15.55 -1.35 -4.76
N SER A 351 -15.78 -0.66 -5.89
CA SER A 351 -14.72 0.05 -6.62
C SER A 351 -14.16 1.25 -5.85
N ALA A 352 -14.95 1.92 -5.04
CA ALA A 352 -14.51 3.10 -4.30
C ALA A 352 -13.43 2.75 -3.25
N MET A 353 -13.52 1.56 -2.64
CA MET A 353 -12.54 1.10 -1.65
C MET A 353 -11.23 0.59 -2.24
N ALA A 354 -11.24 0.08 -3.47
CA ALA A 354 -9.99 -0.28 -4.16
C ALA A 354 -9.09 0.93 -4.42
N TYR A 355 -9.63 2.14 -4.32
CA TYR A 355 -8.95 3.38 -4.66
C TYR A 355 -8.51 4.24 -3.44
N ALA A 356 -8.81 3.82 -2.22
CA ALA A 356 -8.53 4.63 -1.02
C ALA A 356 -7.10 4.50 -0.46
N HIS A 357 -6.20 3.75 -1.10
CA HIS A 357 -4.84 3.54 -0.59
C HIS A 357 -3.74 3.66 -1.65
#